data_a70fd9e3585e29a1540b0198c1697069
#
_entry.id   a70fd9e3585e29a1540b0198c1697069
#
_cell.length_a   1.000
_cell.length_b   1.000
_cell.length_c   1.000
_cell.angle_alpha   90.00
_cell.angle_beta   90.00
_cell.angle_gamma   90.00
#
_symmetry.space_group_name_H-M   'P 1'
#
loop_
_entity.id
_entity.type
_entity.pdbx_description
1 polymer ?
#
loop_
_entity_poly.entity_id
_entity_poly.type
_entity_poly.pdbx_seq_one_letter_code
_entity_poly.pdbx_strand_id
1 'polypeptide(L)'
;MQPLRIALAQIAPRLGLFEENLARHEQLLAEARAGGAGLVVFPELGLTGYLLQDLAAEIAIRTDDPRLAGLAAAAEGLSAVVSFVEESADHRLFISAALLEEGRVAHVHRKLFLPTYGLFDERRFFAPGDRLRSVPSRLGVGLGIGICEDFWHLAVPDLLALDGAQLLLNVSSSPGRDLAATNEVGLGTATSWRTLMRAYAQLTTSLVVFVNRVGIDESIAFWGGSEVIGPSGRPIFSAPLFDEGLFLVDVDLADIRRERISLPLLRDERPELLVRELERIVAERAGLALDEPTEVPG
;
A
#
# COMPACT_ATOMS: atom_id res chain seq x y z
N MET A 1 8.90 -22.81 10.52
CA MET A 1 9.28 -22.05 9.29
C MET A 1 10.27 -20.98 9.72
N GLN A 2 11.23 -20.65 8.88
CA GLN A 2 12.09 -19.50 9.19
C GLN A 2 11.26 -18.21 9.16
N PRO A 3 11.58 -17.22 10.03
CA PRO A 3 10.87 -15.93 10.01
C PRO A 3 11.07 -15.25 8.64
N LEU A 4 10.05 -14.55 8.18
CA LEU A 4 10.16 -13.66 7.02
C LEU A 4 10.84 -12.37 7.46
N ARG A 5 11.93 -11.99 6.78
CA ARG A 5 12.53 -10.66 6.96
C ARG A 5 11.98 -9.69 5.94
N ILE A 6 11.37 -8.61 6.42
CA ILE A 6 10.83 -7.52 5.62
C ILE A 6 11.76 -6.32 5.69
N ALA A 7 12.08 -5.73 4.55
CA ALA A 7 12.83 -4.49 4.44
C ALA A 7 11.87 -3.34 4.12
N LEU A 8 11.80 -2.34 5.01
CA LEU A 8 11.07 -1.10 4.81
C LEU A 8 12.03 -0.06 4.25
N ALA A 9 11.86 0.31 2.98
CA ALA A 9 12.67 1.34 2.34
C ALA A 9 12.05 2.72 2.58
N GLN A 10 12.32 3.30 3.75
CA GLN A 10 11.88 4.66 4.08
C GLN A 10 12.87 5.66 3.47
N ILE A 11 12.58 6.09 2.25
CA ILE A 11 13.49 6.89 1.42
C ILE A 11 12.92 8.29 1.13
N ALA A 12 13.81 9.18 0.69
CA ALA A 12 13.51 10.51 0.15
C ALA A 12 13.68 10.52 -1.38
N PRO A 13 12.67 10.09 -2.17
CA PRO A 13 12.76 10.11 -3.62
C PRO A 13 13.00 11.53 -4.13
N ARG A 14 13.88 11.68 -5.12
CA ARG A 14 14.15 12.98 -5.74
C ARG A 14 13.09 13.27 -6.79
N LEU A 15 12.41 14.41 -6.63
CA LEU A 15 11.29 14.81 -7.50
C LEU A 15 11.75 14.92 -8.98
N GLY A 16 11.11 14.13 -9.86
CA GLY A 16 11.35 14.12 -11.29
C GLY A 16 12.64 13.44 -11.76
N LEU A 17 13.51 13.00 -10.85
CA LEU A 17 14.80 12.40 -11.20
C LEU A 17 14.72 10.87 -11.23
N PHE A 18 14.00 10.34 -12.24
CA PHE A 18 13.68 8.92 -12.36
C PHE A 18 14.93 8.02 -12.29
N GLU A 19 15.97 8.32 -13.06
CA GLU A 19 17.17 7.47 -13.16
C GLU A 19 17.97 7.45 -11.83
N GLU A 20 18.01 8.56 -11.10
CA GLU A 20 18.65 8.59 -9.78
C GLU A 20 17.87 7.78 -8.75
N ASN A 21 16.53 7.89 -8.79
CA ASN A 21 15.67 7.10 -7.93
C ASN A 21 15.75 5.60 -8.28
N LEU A 22 15.80 5.26 -9.57
CA LEU A 22 15.97 3.88 -10.03
C LEU A 22 17.27 3.27 -9.50
N ALA A 23 18.41 3.98 -9.66
CA ALA A 23 19.69 3.54 -9.15
C ALA A 23 19.67 3.36 -7.62
N ARG A 24 18.95 4.24 -6.90
CA ARG A 24 18.77 4.10 -5.44
C ARG A 24 17.95 2.88 -5.08
N HIS A 25 16.90 2.55 -5.84
CA HIS A 25 16.12 1.32 -5.65
C HIS A 25 16.97 0.07 -5.86
N GLU A 26 17.77 0.02 -6.93
CA GLU A 26 18.68 -1.10 -7.21
C GLU A 26 19.70 -1.31 -6.07
N GLN A 27 20.29 -0.22 -5.57
CA GLN A 27 21.20 -0.26 -4.42
C GLN A 27 20.49 -0.84 -3.19
N LEU A 28 19.29 -0.36 -2.86
CA LEU A 28 18.55 -0.81 -1.67
C LEU A 28 18.08 -2.26 -1.80
N LEU A 29 17.73 -2.72 -3.01
CA LEU A 29 17.44 -4.15 -3.26
C LEU A 29 18.67 -5.01 -2.99
N ALA A 30 19.87 -4.57 -3.39
CA ALA A 30 21.11 -5.28 -3.10
C ALA A 30 21.41 -5.30 -1.59
N GLU A 31 21.24 -4.17 -0.91
CA GLU A 31 21.39 -4.06 0.55
C GLU A 31 20.41 -4.95 1.31
N ALA A 32 19.12 -4.94 0.91
CA ALA A 32 18.08 -5.79 1.49
C ALA A 32 18.40 -7.27 1.31
N ARG A 33 18.86 -7.68 0.12
CA ARG A 33 19.30 -9.05 -0.17
C ARG A 33 20.46 -9.45 0.71
N ALA A 34 21.48 -8.59 0.83
CA ALA A 34 22.63 -8.84 1.71
C ALA A 34 22.21 -8.95 3.18
N GLY A 35 21.17 -8.21 3.58
CA GLY A 35 20.54 -8.30 4.90
C GLY A 35 19.62 -9.51 5.09
N GLY A 36 19.43 -10.37 4.07
CA GLY A 36 18.60 -11.56 4.14
C GLY A 36 17.08 -11.29 4.08
N ALA A 37 16.66 -10.14 3.50
CA ALA A 37 15.25 -9.86 3.32
C ALA A 37 14.61 -10.83 2.32
N GLY A 38 13.34 -11.17 2.56
CA GLY A 38 12.49 -11.89 1.60
C GLY A 38 11.50 -10.95 0.89
N LEU A 39 11.17 -9.83 1.53
CA LEU A 39 10.28 -8.80 0.99
C LEU A 39 10.91 -7.42 1.17
N VAL A 40 10.86 -6.59 0.13
CA VAL A 40 11.23 -5.17 0.19
C VAL A 40 10.04 -4.33 -0.23
N VAL A 41 9.71 -3.30 0.55
CA VAL A 41 8.60 -2.39 0.23
C VAL A 41 9.13 -0.96 0.15
N PHE A 42 8.91 -0.33 -1.00
CA PHE A 42 9.22 1.07 -1.26
C PHE A 42 7.98 1.96 -1.10
N PRO A 43 8.13 3.25 -0.86
CA PRO A 43 7.00 4.16 -0.70
C PRO A 43 6.30 4.48 -2.03
N GLU A 44 5.12 5.10 -1.95
CA GLU A 44 4.37 5.63 -3.09
C GLU A 44 5.24 6.57 -3.92
N LEU A 45 5.17 6.42 -5.26
CA LEU A 45 5.94 7.20 -6.23
C LEU A 45 7.44 7.25 -5.92
N GLY A 46 7.97 6.13 -5.37
CA GLY A 46 9.38 6.01 -5.01
C GLY A 46 10.32 6.22 -6.19
N LEU A 47 9.90 5.87 -7.42
CA LEU A 47 10.71 6.06 -8.63
C LEU A 47 10.65 7.47 -9.21
N THR A 48 9.68 8.31 -8.81
CA THR A 48 9.41 9.59 -9.48
C THR A 48 9.41 10.80 -8.56
N GLY A 49 9.18 10.61 -7.25
CA GLY A 49 8.78 11.67 -6.34
C GLY A 49 7.28 11.95 -6.47
N TYR A 50 6.72 12.79 -5.57
CA TYR A 50 5.27 12.90 -5.42
C TYR A 50 4.65 14.12 -6.11
N LEU A 51 5.21 15.33 -5.93
CA LEU A 51 4.63 16.59 -6.43
C LEU A 51 4.96 16.86 -7.91
N LEU A 52 4.59 15.93 -8.79
CA LEU A 52 4.99 15.95 -10.20
C LEU A 52 4.25 16.95 -11.06
N GLN A 53 2.97 17.20 -10.78
CA GLN A 53 2.12 18.07 -11.62
C GLN A 53 2.22 17.66 -13.11
N ASP A 54 2.48 18.61 -14.00
CA ASP A 54 2.58 18.37 -15.46
C ASP A 54 3.78 17.48 -15.83
N LEU A 55 4.81 17.38 -14.98
CA LEU A 55 5.95 16.48 -15.20
C LEU A 55 5.55 15.00 -15.20
N ALA A 56 4.40 14.66 -14.60
CA ALA A 56 3.93 13.28 -14.53
C ALA A 56 3.87 12.60 -15.91
N ALA A 57 3.42 13.33 -16.95
CA ALA A 57 3.32 12.80 -18.30
C ALA A 57 4.70 12.54 -18.96
N GLU A 58 5.73 13.30 -18.58
CA GLU A 58 7.07 13.20 -19.18
C GLU A 58 7.86 12.02 -18.61
N ILE A 59 7.58 11.65 -17.33
CA ILE A 59 8.34 10.60 -16.62
C ILE A 59 7.56 9.30 -16.47
N ALA A 60 6.33 9.25 -16.96
CA ALA A 60 5.50 8.04 -16.92
C ALA A 60 6.15 6.90 -17.72
N ILE A 61 6.01 5.70 -17.21
CA ILE A 61 6.48 4.48 -17.88
C ILE A 61 5.34 3.48 -18.02
N ARG A 62 5.46 2.60 -19.01
CA ARG A 62 4.55 1.47 -19.17
C ARG A 62 4.98 0.30 -18.28
N THR A 63 4.08 -0.62 -18.02
CA THR A 63 4.38 -1.83 -17.24
C THR A 63 5.38 -2.78 -17.93
N ASP A 64 5.56 -2.63 -19.24
CA ASP A 64 6.53 -3.35 -20.07
C ASP A 64 7.83 -2.54 -20.35
N ASP A 65 8.03 -1.43 -19.66
CA ASP A 65 9.24 -0.60 -19.80
C ASP A 65 10.51 -1.39 -19.40
N PRO A 66 11.57 -1.35 -20.21
CA PRO A 66 12.83 -2.04 -19.90
C PRO A 66 13.44 -1.69 -18.54
N ARG A 67 13.24 -0.46 -18.04
CA ARG A 67 13.74 -0.04 -16.73
C ARG A 67 13.03 -0.78 -15.61
N LEU A 68 11.71 -0.97 -15.71
CA LEU A 68 10.95 -1.76 -14.75
C LEU A 68 11.32 -3.25 -14.83
N ALA A 69 11.56 -3.77 -16.04
CA ALA A 69 12.06 -5.13 -16.23
C ALA A 69 13.48 -5.31 -15.64
N GLY A 70 14.36 -4.32 -15.80
CA GLY A 70 15.68 -4.29 -15.17
C GLY A 70 15.62 -4.33 -13.65
N LEU A 71 14.71 -3.53 -13.06
CA LEU A 71 14.49 -3.52 -11.62
C LEU A 71 13.90 -4.84 -11.11
N ALA A 72 13.01 -5.47 -11.89
CA ALA A 72 12.50 -6.80 -11.57
C ALA A 72 13.61 -7.87 -11.58
N ALA A 73 14.52 -7.81 -12.53
CA ALA A 73 15.70 -8.67 -12.55
C ALA A 73 16.64 -8.38 -11.36
N ALA A 74 16.84 -7.11 -11.00
CA ALA A 74 17.58 -6.72 -9.80
C ALA A 74 16.92 -7.23 -8.51
N ALA A 75 15.61 -7.43 -8.49
CA ALA A 75 14.86 -8.01 -7.37
C ALA A 75 14.85 -9.54 -7.35
N GLU A 76 15.56 -10.23 -8.26
CA GLU A 76 15.58 -11.71 -8.26
C GLU A 76 16.00 -12.28 -6.90
N GLY A 77 15.24 -13.28 -6.44
CA GLY A 77 15.40 -13.85 -5.09
C GLY A 77 14.65 -13.10 -3.99
N LEU A 78 14.08 -11.94 -4.28
CA LEU A 78 13.24 -11.13 -3.39
C LEU A 78 11.81 -11.03 -3.93
N SER A 79 10.87 -10.69 -3.06
CA SER A 79 9.63 -9.99 -3.45
C SER A 79 9.86 -8.50 -3.23
N ALA A 80 9.56 -7.65 -4.21
CA ALA A 80 9.71 -6.21 -4.04
C ALA A 80 8.45 -5.47 -4.51
N VAL A 81 8.02 -4.46 -3.75
CA VAL A 81 6.93 -3.57 -4.15
C VAL A 81 7.51 -2.19 -4.42
N VAL A 82 7.36 -1.71 -5.65
CA VAL A 82 7.85 -0.41 -6.11
C VAL A 82 6.69 0.41 -6.69
N SER A 83 6.75 1.73 -6.58
CA SER A 83 5.68 2.61 -7.05
C SER A 83 6.21 3.69 -8.00
N PHE A 84 5.41 3.95 -9.05
CA PHE A 84 5.76 4.81 -10.17
C PHE A 84 4.53 5.41 -10.84
N VAL A 85 4.74 6.36 -11.76
CA VAL A 85 3.70 6.85 -12.66
C VAL A 85 3.60 5.89 -13.85
N GLU A 86 2.44 5.25 -14.00
CA GLU A 86 2.14 4.34 -15.11
C GLU A 86 1.42 5.08 -16.23
N GLU A 87 1.86 4.89 -17.48
CA GLU A 87 1.10 5.22 -18.66
C GLU A 87 0.43 3.95 -19.22
N SER A 88 -0.89 3.97 -19.37
CA SER A 88 -1.66 2.88 -19.97
C SER A 88 -1.62 2.94 -21.50
N ALA A 89 -2.11 1.86 -22.15
CA ALA A 89 -2.16 1.78 -23.61
C ALA A 89 -3.06 2.85 -24.26
N ASP A 90 -4.03 3.39 -23.52
CA ASP A 90 -4.91 4.47 -23.93
C ASP A 90 -4.47 5.85 -23.39
N HIS A 91 -3.19 5.97 -23.02
CA HIS A 91 -2.52 7.20 -22.58
C HIS A 91 -3.08 7.83 -21.30
N ARG A 92 -3.77 7.09 -20.45
CA ARG A 92 -4.11 7.55 -19.11
C ARG A 92 -2.93 7.33 -18.19
N LEU A 93 -2.74 8.27 -17.27
CA LEU A 93 -1.72 8.17 -16.23
C LEU A 93 -2.33 7.64 -14.94
N PHE A 94 -1.58 6.77 -14.25
CA PHE A 94 -1.98 6.21 -12.97
C PHE A 94 -0.83 6.29 -11.97
N ILE A 95 -1.17 6.41 -10.70
CA ILE A 95 -0.23 6.11 -9.62
C ILE A 95 -0.32 4.61 -9.40
N SER A 96 0.78 3.89 -9.65
CA SER A 96 0.81 2.43 -9.65
C SER A 96 1.87 1.87 -8.71
N ALA A 97 1.57 0.70 -8.15
CA ALA A 97 2.50 -0.11 -7.37
C ALA A 97 2.66 -1.49 -8.01
N ALA A 98 3.88 -1.85 -8.37
CA ALA A 98 4.21 -3.14 -8.98
C ALA A 98 4.81 -4.09 -7.94
N LEU A 99 4.34 -5.33 -7.93
CA LEU A 99 5.00 -6.46 -7.29
C LEU A 99 5.99 -7.07 -8.28
N LEU A 100 7.26 -7.06 -7.91
CA LEU A 100 8.35 -7.67 -8.65
C LEU A 100 8.72 -8.98 -7.98
N GLU A 101 8.56 -10.09 -8.69
CA GLU A 101 8.93 -11.43 -8.24
C GLU A 101 9.47 -12.26 -9.40
N GLU A 102 10.40 -13.13 -9.12
CA GLU A 102 10.95 -14.09 -10.11
C GLU A 102 11.44 -13.42 -11.40
N GLY A 103 12.09 -12.25 -11.25
CA GLY A 103 12.66 -11.49 -12.36
C GLY A 103 11.63 -10.81 -13.28
N ARG A 104 10.37 -10.70 -12.87
CA ARG A 104 9.28 -10.12 -13.67
C ARG A 104 8.34 -9.25 -12.85
N VAL A 105 7.55 -8.44 -13.50
CA VAL A 105 6.38 -7.77 -12.91
C VAL A 105 5.27 -8.81 -12.73
N ALA A 106 5.03 -9.22 -11.49
CA ALA A 106 4.04 -10.25 -11.16
C ALA A 106 2.63 -9.69 -11.05
N HIS A 107 2.50 -8.43 -10.56
CA HIS A 107 1.22 -7.75 -10.40
C HIS A 107 1.43 -6.23 -10.44
N VAL A 108 0.38 -5.50 -10.86
CA VAL A 108 0.32 -4.04 -10.77
C VAL A 108 -1.03 -3.65 -10.15
N HIS A 109 -0.97 -2.90 -9.07
CA HIS A 109 -2.11 -2.23 -8.47
C HIS A 109 -2.09 -0.75 -8.85
N ARG A 110 -3.21 -0.22 -9.36
CA ARG A 110 -3.42 1.21 -9.63
C ARG A 110 -4.21 1.82 -8.49
N LYS A 111 -3.78 2.97 -7.98
CA LYS A 111 -4.44 3.69 -6.89
C LYS A 111 -5.92 3.92 -7.22
N LEU A 112 -6.79 3.49 -6.31
CA LEU A 112 -8.25 3.56 -6.50
C LEU A 112 -8.82 4.92 -6.12
N PHE A 113 -8.30 5.50 -5.03
CA PHE A 113 -8.79 6.72 -4.43
C PHE A 113 -7.75 7.83 -4.59
N LEU A 114 -8.11 8.85 -5.37
CA LEU A 114 -7.25 9.99 -5.69
C LEU A 114 -7.73 11.22 -4.89
N PRO A 115 -7.01 11.63 -3.83
CA PRO A 115 -7.43 12.76 -3.00
C PRO A 115 -7.36 14.09 -3.76
N THR A 116 -8.35 14.95 -3.48
CA THR A 116 -8.47 16.31 -4.05
C THR A 116 -8.72 17.37 -2.98
N TYR A 117 -8.35 17.07 -1.75
CA TYR A 117 -8.54 17.95 -0.60
C TYR A 117 -7.20 18.40 0.00
N GLY A 118 -7.24 19.56 0.64
CA GLY A 118 -6.05 20.14 1.27
C GLY A 118 -4.99 20.50 0.24
N LEU A 119 -3.83 19.84 0.30
CA LEU A 119 -2.72 20.03 -0.64
C LEU A 119 -2.76 19.05 -1.83
N PHE A 120 -3.70 18.11 -1.84
CA PHE A 120 -3.80 17.08 -2.85
C PHE A 120 -4.63 17.54 -4.05
N ASP A 121 -4.16 17.21 -5.26
CA ASP A 121 -4.88 17.44 -6.53
C ASP A 121 -4.63 16.29 -7.52
N GLU A 122 -4.63 15.06 -7.03
CA GLU A 122 -4.23 13.89 -7.82
C GLU A 122 -5.18 13.64 -9.02
N ARG A 123 -6.48 13.83 -8.84
CA ARG A 123 -7.47 13.61 -9.93
C ARG A 123 -7.29 14.52 -11.14
N ARG A 124 -6.56 15.60 -11.00
CA ARG A 124 -6.24 16.49 -12.12
C ARG A 124 -5.27 15.83 -13.09
N PHE A 125 -4.36 15.00 -12.59
CA PHE A 125 -3.26 14.43 -13.36
C PHE A 125 -3.40 12.93 -13.59
N PHE A 126 -4.10 12.21 -12.71
CA PHE A 126 -4.18 10.76 -12.71
C PHE A 126 -5.62 10.25 -12.83
N ALA A 127 -5.77 9.11 -13.48
CA ALA A 127 -7.00 8.34 -13.49
C ALA A 127 -7.06 7.36 -12.30
N PRO A 128 -8.24 7.11 -11.72
CA PRO A 128 -8.39 6.07 -10.70
C PRO A 128 -8.25 4.67 -11.30
N GLY A 129 -7.69 3.75 -10.51
CA GLY A 129 -7.77 2.33 -10.78
C GLY A 129 -9.22 1.82 -10.67
N ASP A 130 -9.46 0.64 -11.22
CA ASP A 130 -10.79 0.01 -11.29
C ASP A 130 -10.82 -1.43 -10.75
N ARG A 131 -9.69 -1.90 -10.20
CA ARG A 131 -9.54 -3.28 -9.73
C ARG A 131 -8.82 -3.34 -8.39
N LEU A 132 -9.34 -4.19 -7.52
CA LEU A 132 -8.73 -4.52 -6.24
C LEU A 132 -8.59 -6.04 -6.17
N ARG A 133 -7.36 -6.55 -5.97
CA ARG A 133 -7.08 -7.99 -5.90
C ARG A 133 -5.97 -8.28 -4.90
N SER A 134 -6.15 -9.34 -4.15
CA SER A 134 -5.03 -10.01 -3.51
C SER A 134 -4.30 -10.90 -4.53
N VAL A 135 -3.02 -11.08 -4.32
CA VAL A 135 -2.20 -11.91 -5.22
C VAL A 135 -1.38 -12.91 -4.44
N PRO A 136 -1.27 -14.17 -4.90
CA PRO A 136 -0.36 -15.11 -4.30
C PRO A 136 1.07 -14.65 -4.51
N SER A 137 1.93 -14.88 -3.53
CA SER A 137 3.35 -14.52 -3.60
C SER A 137 4.25 -15.73 -3.40
N ARG A 138 5.49 -15.61 -3.85
CA ARG A 138 6.55 -16.60 -3.57
C ARG A 138 6.83 -16.79 -2.08
N LEU A 139 6.34 -15.89 -1.24
CA LEU A 139 6.45 -15.99 0.23
C LEU A 139 5.50 -17.03 0.84
N GLY A 140 4.62 -17.63 0.03
CA GLY A 140 3.63 -18.62 0.47
C GLY A 140 2.41 -18.02 1.17
N VAL A 141 2.19 -16.71 1.02
CA VAL A 141 1.05 -15.95 1.56
C VAL A 141 0.48 -15.02 0.50
N GLY A 142 -0.80 -14.69 0.61
CA GLY A 142 -1.45 -13.67 -0.23
C GLY A 142 -1.02 -12.27 0.17
N LEU A 143 -0.72 -11.42 -0.82
CA LEU A 143 -0.40 -10.00 -0.64
C LEU A 143 -1.58 -9.15 -1.11
N GLY A 144 -1.97 -8.16 -0.32
CA GLY A 144 -2.89 -7.09 -0.69
C GLY A 144 -2.11 -5.78 -0.74
N ILE A 145 -2.04 -5.15 -1.91
CA ILE A 145 -1.33 -3.88 -2.11
C ILE A 145 -2.35 -2.76 -2.22
N GLY A 146 -2.14 -1.67 -1.49
CA GLY A 146 -2.87 -0.43 -1.64
C GLY A 146 -1.91 0.76 -1.55
N ILE A 147 -2.32 1.87 -2.12
CA ILE A 147 -1.50 3.07 -2.25
C ILE A 147 -2.14 4.20 -1.44
N CYS A 148 -1.49 4.57 -0.35
CA CYS A 148 -1.77 5.76 0.47
C CYS A 148 -3.28 5.94 0.75
N GLU A 149 -3.97 6.82 0.04
CA GLU A 149 -5.40 7.13 0.21
C GLU A 149 -6.30 5.90 0.16
N ASP A 150 -5.91 4.83 -0.53
CA ASP A 150 -6.67 3.59 -0.57
C ASP A 150 -7.00 3.07 0.84
N PHE A 151 -6.06 3.22 1.78
CA PHE A 151 -6.24 2.77 3.16
C PHE A 151 -6.99 3.77 4.07
N TRP A 152 -7.41 4.93 3.55
CA TRP A 152 -8.40 5.78 4.22
C TRP A 152 -9.83 5.30 3.96
N HIS A 153 -10.01 4.37 3.04
CA HIS A 153 -11.28 3.76 2.68
C HIS A 153 -11.38 2.34 3.24
N LEU A 154 -12.19 2.16 4.27
CA LEU A 154 -12.34 0.91 5.02
C LEU A 154 -12.54 -0.33 4.13
N ALA A 155 -13.26 -0.19 3.02
CA ALA A 155 -13.53 -1.30 2.11
C ALA A 155 -12.27 -1.89 1.45
N VAL A 156 -11.17 -1.11 1.32
CA VAL A 156 -9.97 -1.60 0.63
C VAL A 156 -9.24 -2.69 1.41
N PRO A 157 -8.80 -2.47 2.66
CA PRO A 157 -8.14 -3.52 3.44
C PRO A 157 -9.08 -4.70 3.73
N ASP A 158 -10.38 -4.45 3.91
CA ASP A 158 -11.38 -5.49 4.14
C ASP A 158 -11.53 -6.40 2.93
N LEU A 159 -11.78 -5.85 1.74
CA LEU A 159 -11.91 -6.62 0.51
C LEU A 159 -10.62 -7.37 0.15
N LEU A 160 -9.44 -6.78 0.38
CA LEU A 160 -8.16 -7.47 0.17
C LEU A 160 -8.04 -8.69 1.09
N ALA A 161 -8.43 -8.56 2.36
CA ALA A 161 -8.37 -9.65 3.32
C ALA A 161 -9.38 -10.76 2.99
N LEU A 162 -10.61 -10.39 2.58
CA LEU A 162 -11.64 -11.33 2.10
C LEU A 162 -11.20 -12.05 0.82
N ASP A 163 -10.46 -11.38 -0.07
CA ASP A 163 -9.88 -11.96 -1.29
C ASP A 163 -8.62 -12.81 -1.02
N GLY A 164 -8.25 -12.98 0.26
CA GLY A 164 -7.19 -13.89 0.69
C GLY A 164 -5.86 -13.26 1.05
N ALA A 165 -5.74 -11.93 1.10
CA ALA A 165 -4.53 -11.29 1.58
C ALA A 165 -4.27 -11.64 3.06
N GLN A 166 -3.03 -11.96 3.34
CA GLN A 166 -2.51 -12.21 4.68
C GLN A 166 -1.50 -11.13 5.11
N LEU A 167 -0.84 -10.52 4.12
CA LEU A 167 -0.05 -9.32 4.26
C LEU A 167 -0.73 -8.17 3.51
N LEU A 168 -1.07 -7.11 4.23
CA LEU A 168 -1.59 -5.87 3.67
C LEU A 168 -0.43 -4.86 3.58
N LEU A 169 -0.09 -4.45 2.37
CA LEU A 169 1.01 -3.55 2.08
C LEU A 169 0.46 -2.18 1.69
N ASN A 170 0.71 -1.17 2.51
CA ASN A 170 0.36 0.22 2.22
C ASN A 170 1.63 1.01 1.90
N VAL A 171 1.79 1.40 0.65
CA VAL A 171 2.86 2.26 0.17
C VAL A 171 2.37 3.70 0.13
N SER A 172 3.06 4.63 0.81
CA SER A 172 2.55 5.97 1.06
C SER A 172 3.56 7.08 0.81
N SER A 173 3.02 8.24 0.43
CA SER A 173 3.67 9.54 0.45
C SER A 173 2.82 10.51 1.28
N SER A 174 2.65 10.16 2.56
CA SER A 174 1.81 10.94 3.47
C SER A 174 2.59 12.13 4.04
N PRO A 175 2.11 13.37 3.83
CA PRO A 175 2.73 14.57 4.36
C PRO A 175 2.45 14.75 5.86
N GLY A 176 3.36 15.45 6.53
CA GLY A 176 3.16 15.88 7.92
C GLY A 176 2.17 17.03 7.98
N ARG A 177 1.12 16.86 8.77
CA ARG A 177 0.14 17.91 9.09
C ARG A 177 -0.02 18.03 10.61
N ASP A 178 -0.57 19.16 11.04
CA ASP A 178 -0.93 19.43 12.44
C ASP A 178 0.26 19.43 13.41
N LEU A 179 1.41 19.95 12.96
CA LEU A 179 2.56 20.20 13.84
C LEU A 179 2.23 21.14 15.01
N ALA A 180 1.16 21.95 14.88
CA ALA A 180 0.82 23.01 15.85
C ALA A 180 -0.47 22.73 16.66
N ALA A 181 -1.21 21.65 16.37
CA ALA A 181 -2.60 21.56 16.82
C ALA A 181 -2.82 20.82 18.15
N THR A 182 -1.82 20.19 18.75
CA THR A 182 -2.04 19.43 19.99
C THR A 182 -0.94 19.66 21.03
N ASN A 183 -1.36 19.76 22.30
CA ASN A 183 -0.47 19.62 23.46
C ASN A 183 0.05 18.18 23.63
N GLU A 184 -0.26 17.28 22.70
CA GLU A 184 0.26 15.92 22.64
C GLU A 184 1.48 15.87 21.73
N VAL A 185 2.52 15.22 22.20
CA VAL A 185 3.78 15.03 21.48
C VAL A 185 3.54 14.15 20.26
N GLY A 186 3.40 14.72 19.07
CA GLY A 186 3.31 13.95 17.83
C GLY A 186 2.63 14.68 16.67
N LEU A 187 2.89 14.19 15.45
CA LEU A 187 2.20 14.61 14.23
C LEU A 187 0.78 14.02 14.21
N GLY A 188 -0.26 14.84 14.08
CA GLY A 188 -1.66 14.38 14.00
C GLY A 188 -1.86 13.35 12.90
N THR A 189 -1.24 13.55 11.73
CA THR A 189 -1.28 12.61 10.61
C THR A 189 -0.68 11.25 10.97
N ALA A 190 0.48 11.22 11.66
CA ALA A 190 1.10 9.97 12.08
C ALA A 190 0.22 9.18 13.06
N THR A 191 -0.43 9.88 13.99
CA THR A 191 -1.37 9.26 14.94
C THR A 191 -2.56 8.64 14.22
N SER A 192 -3.14 9.34 13.25
CA SER A 192 -4.25 8.82 12.44
C SER A 192 -3.84 7.57 11.66
N TRP A 193 -2.71 7.59 10.97
CA TRP A 193 -2.19 6.43 10.25
C TRP A 193 -1.96 5.23 11.17
N ARG A 194 -1.31 5.42 12.31
CA ARG A 194 -1.09 4.35 13.29
C ARG A 194 -2.38 3.74 13.78
N THR A 195 -3.40 4.56 14.04
CA THR A 195 -4.72 4.09 14.45
C THR A 195 -5.36 3.22 13.38
N LEU A 196 -5.38 3.69 12.12
CA LEU A 196 -5.97 2.96 11.00
C LEU A 196 -5.25 1.63 10.75
N MET A 197 -3.91 1.66 10.62
CA MET A 197 -3.14 0.46 10.31
C MET A 197 -3.28 -0.61 11.39
N ARG A 198 -3.29 -0.23 12.66
CA ARG A 198 -3.49 -1.14 13.80
C ARG A 198 -4.90 -1.71 13.82
N ALA A 199 -5.91 -0.89 13.56
CA ALA A 199 -7.29 -1.35 13.46
C ALA A 199 -7.45 -2.36 12.32
N TYR A 200 -6.89 -2.09 11.13
CA TYR A 200 -6.96 -3.02 10.02
C TYR A 200 -6.24 -4.33 10.31
N ALA A 201 -5.04 -4.28 10.88
CA ALA A 201 -4.31 -5.48 11.26
C ALA A 201 -5.14 -6.38 12.19
N GLN A 202 -5.80 -5.79 13.20
CA GLN A 202 -6.61 -6.52 14.16
C GLN A 202 -7.92 -7.04 13.56
N LEU A 203 -8.66 -6.19 12.82
CA LEU A 203 -9.96 -6.55 12.27
C LEU A 203 -9.86 -7.59 11.16
N THR A 204 -8.85 -7.50 10.30
CA THR A 204 -8.60 -8.47 9.22
C THR A 204 -7.71 -9.64 9.65
N THR A 205 -7.22 -9.62 10.89
CA THR A 205 -6.26 -10.62 11.40
C THR A 205 -5.10 -10.87 10.42
N SER A 206 -4.60 -9.78 9.84
CA SER A 206 -3.54 -9.75 8.83
C SER A 206 -2.31 -9.00 9.34
N LEU A 207 -1.13 -9.35 8.82
CA LEU A 207 0.07 -8.55 9.04
C LEU A 207 -0.01 -7.31 8.15
N VAL A 208 0.19 -6.12 8.71
CA VAL A 208 0.17 -4.85 7.97
C VAL A 208 1.57 -4.27 7.89
N VAL A 209 1.98 -3.88 6.69
CA VAL A 209 3.23 -3.18 6.41
C VAL A 209 2.89 -1.82 5.83
N PHE A 210 3.20 -0.77 6.56
CA PHE A 210 3.05 0.62 6.15
C PHE A 210 4.43 1.20 5.84
N VAL A 211 4.65 1.64 4.61
CA VAL A 211 5.91 2.29 4.21
C VAL A 211 5.60 3.68 3.69
N ASN A 212 6.11 4.68 4.41
CA ASN A 212 5.94 6.07 4.07
C ASN A 212 7.30 6.70 3.71
N ARG A 213 7.30 7.59 2.71
CA ARG A 213 8.50 8.33 2.35
C ARG A 213 8.89 9.34 3.43
N VAL A 214 10.14 9.79 3.39
CA VAL A 214 10.66 10.97 4.09
C VAL A 214 11.10 12.04 3.11
N GLY A 215 11.60 13.15 3.62
CA GLY A 215 12.16 14.25 2.85
C GLY A 215 11.19 15.39 2.62
N ILE A 216 11.62 16.35 1.82
CA ILE A 216 10.87 17.58 1.53
C ILE A 216 10.79 17.73 0.01
N ASP A 217 9.55 17.85 -0.50
CA ASP A 217 9.30 18.29 -1.87
C ASP A 217 8.71 19.70 -1.78
N GLU A 218 9.39 20.69 -2.35
CA GLU A 218 9.03 22.10 -2.24
C GLU A 218 8.86 22.55 -0.78
N SER A 219 7.62 22.77 -0.31
CA SER A 219 7.28 23.17 1.05
C SER A 219 6.62 22.05 1.87
N ILE A 220 6.50 20.84 1.31
CA ILE A 220 5.80 19.73 1.94
C ILE A 220 6.82 18.77 2.55
N ALA A 221 6.73 18.56 3.86
CA ALA A 221 7.55 17.60 4.59
C ALA A 221 6.82 16.25 4.73
N PHE A 222 7.51 15.16 4.38
CA PHE A 222 7.06 13.79 4.56
C PHE A 222 7.74 13.19 5.78
N TRP A 223 6.96 12.53 6.63
CA TRP A 223 7.38 12.23 8.00
C TRP A 223 7.97 10.83 8.22
N GLY A 224 7.90 9.92 7.24
CA GLY A 224 8.38 8.56 7.40
C GLY A 224 7.53 7.76 8.40
N GLY A 225 8.14 7.27 9.48
CA GLY A 225 7.43 6.53 10.52
C GLY A 225 6.81 5.23 10.04
N SER A 226 7.46 4.57 9.07
CA SER A 226 7.03 3.28 8.53
C SER A 226 6.88 2.23 9.64
N GLU A 227 5.87 1.37 9.54
CA GLU A 227 5.55 0.40 10.59
C GLU A 227 5.32 -1.01 10.03
N VAL A 228 5.67 -2.01 10.83
CA VAL A 228 5.18 -3.39 10.68
C VAL A 228 4.31 -3.71 11.88
N ILE A 229 3.08 -4.14 11.62
CA ILE A 229 2.05 -4.37 12.63
C ILE A 229 1.60 -5.82 12.53
N GLY A 230 1.64 -6.53 13.66
CA GLY A 230 1.19 -7.91 13.76
C GLY A 230 -0.33 -8.04 13.66
N PRO A 231 -0.84 -9.26 13.38
CA PRO A 231 -2.26 -9.51 13.18
C PRO A 231 -3.14 -9.26 14.41
N SER A 232 -2.54 -9.08 15.57
CA SER A 232 -3.23 -8.64 16.81
C SER A 232 -3.37 -7.12 16.93
N GLY A 233 -2.97 -6.32 15.92
CA GLY A 233 -2.95 -4.86 15.96
C GLY A 233 -1.77 -4.27 16.73
N ARG A 234 -0.83 -5.09 17.24
CA ARG A 234 0.35 -4.62 17.98
C ARG A 234 1.49 -4.32 17.01
N PRO A 235 2.16 -3.15 17.16
CA PRO A 235 3.33 -2.87 16.37
C PRO A 235 4.48 -3.84 16.70
N ILE A 236 5.08 -4.42 15.65
CA ILE A 236 6.31 -5.21 15.75
C ILE A 236 7.51 -4.27 15.64
N PHE A 237 7.41 -3.27 14.76
CA PHE A 237 8.45 -2.29 14.51
C PHE A 237 7.84 -0.96 14.08
N SER A 238 8.46 0.15 14.49
CA SER A 238 8.16 1.50 14.04
C SER A 238 9.47 2.22 13.72
N ALA A 239 9.62 2.67 12.48
CA ALA A 239 10.77 3.45 12.04
C ALA A 239 10.76 4.85 12.66
N PRO A 240 11.93 5.49 12.84
CA PRO A 240 12.00 6.87 13.31
C PRO A 240 11.32 7.83 12.31
N LEU A 241 10.85 8.96 12.83
CA LEU A 241 10.30 10.04 12.02
C LEU A 241 11.44 10.81 11.35
N PHE A 242 11.24 11.19 10.10
CA PHE A 242 12.12 12.05 9.28
C PHE A 242 13.50 11.45 8.92
N ASP A 243 13.86 10.30 9.44
CA ASP A 243 15.12 9.65 9.13
C ASP A 243 14.98 8.74 7.89
N GLU A 244 15.88 8.87 6.94
CA GLU A 244 16.00 7.95 5.80
C GLU A 244 16.68 6.64 6.24
N GLY A 245 16.21 5.51 5.75
CA GLY A 245 16.84 4.22 6.04
C GLY A 245 16.19 3.02 5.41
N LEU A 246 16.92 1.90 5.41
CA LEU A 246 16.42 0.57 5.11
C LEU A 246 16.32 -0.21 6.43
N PHE A 247 15.09 -0.43 6.89
CA PHE A 247 14.84 -1.07 8.17
C PHE A 247 14.45 -2.54 7.97
N LEU A 248 15.22 -3.43 8.56
CA LEU A 248 15.00 -4.88 8.46
C LEU A 248 14.22 -5.37 9.69
N VAL A 249 13.10 -6.05 9.44
CA VAL A 249 12.17 -6.51 10.48
C VAL A 249 11.85 -7.98 10.29
N ASP A 250 12.11 -8.79 11.30
CA ASP A 250 11.77 -10.21 11.28
C ASP A 250 10.32 -10.41 11.79
N VAL A 251 9.52 -11.16 11.02
CA VAL A 251 8.13 -11.51 11.36
C VAL A 251 7.91 -13.01 11.27
N ASP A 252 7.10 -13.55 12.17
CA ASP A 252 6.65 -14.93 12.09
C ASP A 252 5.28 -15.02 11.42
N LEU A 253 5.22 -15.50 10.18
CA LEU A 253 3.97 -15.67 9.44
C LEU A 253 3.00 -16.64 10.15
N ALA A 254 3.47 -17.49 11.06
CA ALA A 254 2.59 -18.34 11.85
C ALA A 254 1.71 -17.56 12.84
N ASP A 255 2.07 -16.30 13.16
CA ASP A 255 1.24 -15.42 13.99
C ASP A 255 -0.13 -15.16 13.34
N ILE A 256 -0.16 -15.04 12.01
CA ILE A 256 -1.42 -14.86 11.28
C ILE A 256 -2.36 -16.04 11.54
N ARG A 257 -1.84 -17.25 11.41
CA ARG A 257 -2.64 -18.46 11.70
C ARG A 257 -3.08 -18.51 13.17
N ARG A 258 -2.17 -18.18 14.11
CA ARG A 258 -2.48 -18.17 15.55
C ARG A 258 -3.60 -17.18 15.86
N GLU A 259 -3.51 -15.97 15.30
CA GLU A 259 -4.53 -14.95 15.53
C GLU A 259 -5.87 -15.33 14.90
N ARG A 260 -5.89 -15.81 13.65
CA ARG A 260 -7.13 -16.26 12.97
C ARG A 260 -7.83 -17.43 13.68
N ILE A 261 -7.10 -18.25 14.44
CA ILE A 261 -7.70 -19.30 15.27
C ILE A 261 -8.26 -18.69 16.56
N SER A 262 -7.53 -17.78 17.20
CA SER A 262 -7.91 -17.14 18.46
C SER A 262 -9.05 -16.14 18.29
N LEU A 263 -9.03 -15.38 17.20
CA LEU A 263 -9.98 -14.33 16.84
C LEU A 263 -10.47 -14.54 15.39
N PRO A 264 -11.45 -15.41 15.16
CA PRO A 264 -11.81 -15.88 13.81
C PRO A 264 -12.71 -14.91 13.04
N LEU A 265 -12.42 -13.60 13.03
CA LEU A 265 -13.27 -12.56 12.43
C LEU A 265 -13.52 -12.82 10.95
N LEU A 266 -12.48 -13.06 10.14
CA LEU A 266 -12.64 -13.32 8.70
C LEU A 266 -13.45 -14.60 8.39
N ARG A 267 -13.42 -15.61 9.27
CA ARG A 267 -14.24 -16.81 9.10
C ARG A 267 -15.73 -16.50 9.28
N ASP A 268 -16.03 -15.57 10.19
CA ASP A 268 -17.39 -15.23 10.59
C ASP A 268 -17.94 -14.02 9.79
N GLU A 269 -17.15 -13.47 8.85
CA GLU A 269 -17.60 -12.44 7.91
C GLU A 269 -18.72 -12.97 6.98
N ARG A 270 -19.60 -12.07 6.60
CA ARG A 270 -20.76 -12.35 5.76
C ARG A 270 -20.78 -11.50 4.50
N PRO A 271 -19.92 -11.82 3.51
CA PRO A 271 -19.81 -11.03 2.27
C PRO A 271 -21.15 -10.90 1.52
N GLU A 272 -21.99 -11.93 1.57
CA GLU A 272 -23.33 -11.91 0.95
C GLU A 272 -24.28 -10.89 1.61
N LEU A 273 -24.11 -10.60 2.91
CA LEU A 273 -24.83 -9.54 3.61
C LEU A 273 -24.34 -8.17 3.12
N LEU A 274 -23.03 -7.99 3.03
CA LEU A 274 -22.42 -6.73 2.56
C LEU A 274 -22.88 -6.40 1.14
N VAL A 275 -22.84 -7.36 0.22
CA VAL A 275 -23.29 -7.18 -1.17
C VAL A 275 -24.74 -6.73 -1.20
N ARG A 276 -25.64 -7.47 -0.52
CA ARG A 276 -27.07 -7.17 -0.49
C ARG A 276 -27.36 -5.77 0.07
N GLU A 277 -26.73 -5.40 1.20
CA GLU A 277 -26.97 -4.08 1.81
C GLU A 277 -26.36 -2.93 0.98
N LEU A 278 -25.21 -3.16 0.34
CA LEU A 278 -24.64 -2.18 -0.58
C LEU A 278 -25.53 -1.97 -1.81
N GLU A 279 -26.05 -3.04 -2.40
CA GLU A 279 -27.00 -2.95 -3.52
C GLU A 279 -28.25 -2.18 -3.12
N ARG A 280 -28.85 -2.46 -1.96
CA ARG A 280 -29.98 -1.70 -1.42
C ARG A 280 -29.63 -0.21 -1.26
N ILE A 281 -28.53 0.12 -0.60
CA ILE A 281 -28.09 1.51 -0.37
C ILE A 281 -27.87 2.25 -1.70
N VAL A 282 -27.24 1.59 -2.68
CA VAL A 282 -26.99 2.19 -4.00
C VAL A 282 -28.29 2.46 -4.73
N ALA A 283 -29.22 1.50 -4.72
CA ALA A 283 -30.52 1.64 -5.36
C ALA A 283 -31.36 2.76 -4.71
N GLU A 284 -31.43 2.82 -3.38
CA GLU A 284 -32.14 3.88 -2.66
C GLU A 284 -31.56 5.27 -2.96
N ARG A 285 -30.22 5.41 -3.00
CA ARG A 285 -29.58 6.68 -3.37
C ARG A 285 -29.83 7.10 -4.80
N ALA A 286 -30.03 6.14 -5.70
CA ALA A 286 -30.36 6.39 -7.11
C ALA A 286 -31.87 6.65 -7.32
N GLY A 287 -32.70 6.55 -6.29
CA GLY A 287 -34.16 6.64 -6.40
C GLY A 287 -34.80 5.46 -7.15
N LEU A 288 -34.09 4.31 -7.20
CA LEU A 288 -34.57 3.08 -7.80
C LEU A 288 -35.37 2.28 -6.74
N ALA A 289 -36.59 1.86 -7.10
CA ALA A 289 -37.31 0.89 -6.28
C ALA A 289 -36.58 -0.46 -6.37
N LEU A 290 -36.22 -1.03 -5.22
CA LEU A 290 -35.82 -2.45 -5.17
C LEU A 290 -37.10 -3.28 -5.19
N ASP A 291 -37.15 -4.30 -6.06
CA ASP A 291 -38.13 -5.36 -5.92
C ASP A 291 -37.91 -6.02 -4.54
N GLU A 292 -38.92 -5.96 -3.67
CA GLU A 292 -38.83 -6.65 -2.39
C GLU A 292 -38.50 -8.13 -2.63
N PRO A 293 -37.51 -8.71 -1.91
CA PRO A 293 -37.25 -10.12 -2.02
C PRO A 293 -38.55 -10.87 -1.71
N THR A 294 -39.04 -11.64 -2.68
CA THR A 294 -40.16 -12.56 -2.47
C THR A 294 -39.84 -13.40 -1.25
N GLU A 295 -40.61 -13.21 -0.17
CA GLU A 295 -40.53 -14.05 1.02
C GLU A 295 -40.62 -15.51 0.57
N VAL A 296 -39.58 -16.28 0.82
CA VAL A 296 -39.61 -17.73 0.66
C VAL A 296 -40.53 -18.24 1.77
N PRO A 297 -41.67 -18.84 1.46
CA PRO A 297 -42.54 -19.40 2.50
C PRO A 297 -41.78 -20.49 3.25
N GLY A 298 -41.78 -20.42 4.57
CA GLY A 298 -41.12 -21.31 5.51
C GLY A 298 -41.57 -22.78 5.47
#